data_73acef3356f53d3588c01e147dfda3bf
#
_entry.id   73acef3356f53d3588c01e147dfda3bf
#
_cell.length_a   1.000
_cell.length_b   1.000
_cell.length_c   1.000
_cell.angle_alpha   90.00
_cell.angle_beta   90.00
_cell.angle_gamma   90.00
#
_symmetry.space_group_name_H-M   'P 1'
#
loop_
_entity.id
_entity.type
_entity.pdbx_description
1 polymer ?
#
loop_
_entity_poly.entity_id
_entity_poly.type
_entity_poly.pdbx_seq_one_letter_code
_entity_poly.pdbx_strand_id
1 'polypeptide(L)'
;MTIPPPDSQTGPISEEEALDRLRQSADPSQQYYGAWWLGRMRSQHPEAVPLLQQALRQRRPRDPGDGVEENAVARNAARALGKLAPAALAAVVDLLEVLDDPDDGLREAAARALGELKAKEAVRPICRRLASGPDGAGALQPGTPRLMEPCEALLEALGDIGFVDPEVLAVVEPFVRHERPLIRSAAARTLLQLSGEACWGELLVDLLNHGQLQVRRAALMDLGAAGWRPALEPIRQTLAENSLKLIALRGLVERGNGDPDEIALLACMDELL
;
A
#
# COMPACT_ATOMS: atom_id res chain seq x y z
N MET A 1 -10.27 17.75 12.27
CA MET A 1 -10.61 18.94 11.51
C MET A 1 -10.84 18.51 10.08
N THR A 2 -12.08 18.56 9.59
CA THR A 2 -12.44 18.17 8.23
C THR A 2 -11.95 19.27 7.31
N ILE A 3 -11.07 18.94 6.35
CA ILE A 3 -10.68 19.87 5.28
C ILE A 3 -11.95 20.24 4.53
N PRO A 4 -12.31 21.53 4.40
CA PRO A 4 -13.49 21.92 3.63
C PRO A 4 -13.33 21.43 2.19
N PRO A 5 -14.43 20.98 1.54
CA PRO A 5 -14.36 20.64 0.14
C PRO A 5 -13.93 21.86 -0.68
N PRO A 6 -13.13 21.68 -1.74
CA PRO A 6 -12.73 22.78 -2.61
C PRO A 6 -13.97 23.51 -3.12
N ASP A 7 -13.88 24.82 -3.24
CA ASP A 7 -14.96 25.71 -3.68
C ASP A 7 -15.73 25.13 -4.86
N SER A 8 -17.06 25.08 -4.71
CA SER A 8 -18.02 24.46 -5.62
C SER A 8 -18.17 25.15 -7.00
N GLN A 9 -17.17 25.92 -7.44
CA GLN A 9 -17.19 26.67 -8.71
C GLN A 9 -16.21 26.15 -9.76
N THR A 10 -15.39 25.14 -9.47
CA THR A 10 -14.47 24.59 -10.47
C THR A 10 -14.85 23.14 -10.80
N GLY A 11 -15.14 22.88 -12.05
CA GLY A 11 -15.22 21.51 -12.61
C GLY A 11 -13.96 20.70 -12.30
N PRO A 12 -13.86 19.44 -12.72
CA PRO A 12 -12.67 18.64 -12.46
C PRO A 12 -11.43 19.37 -13.00
N ILE A 13 -10.40 19.53 -12.15
CA ILE A 13 -9.16 20.23 -12.55
C ILE A 13 -8.46 19.48 -13.68
N SER A 14 -7.77 20.21 -14.54
CA SER A 14 -6.95 19.64 -15.61
C SER A 14 -5.59 19.14 -15.08
N GLU A 15 -4.87 18.37 -15.90
CA GLU A 15 -3.51 17.93 -15.59
C GLU A 15 -2.55 19.13 -15.42
N GLU A 16 -2.63 20.12 -16.29
CA GLU A 16 -1.83 21.37 -16.21
C GLU A 16 -2.11 22.11 -14.91
N GLU A 17 -3.37 22.22 -14.51
CA GLU A 17 -3.74 22.86 -13.24
C GLU A 17 -3.22 22.07 -12.03
N ALA A 18 -3.20 20.73 -12.08
CA ALA A 18 -2.61 19.91 -11.03
C ALA A 18 -1.10 20.11 -10.92
N LEU A 19 -0.39 20.21 -12.04
CA LEU A 19 1.03 20.54 -12.08
C LEU A 19 1.30 21.95 -11.53
N ASP A 20 0.49 22.94 -11.91
CA ASP A 20 0.63 24.31 -11.42
C ASP A 20 0.40 24.40 -9.91
N ARG A 21 -0.59 23.69 -9.39
CA ARG A 21 -0.83 23.58 -7.93
C ARG A 21 0.36 22.95 -7.21
N LEU A 22 0.97 21.92 -7.78
CA LEU A 22 2.13 21.27 -7.18
C LEU A 22 3.36 22.20 -7.16
N ARG A 23 3.51 23.10 -8.15
CA ARG A 23 4.56 24.14 -8.19
C ARG A 23 4.40 25.21 -7.11
N GLN A 24 3.19 25.40 -6.56
CA GLN A 24 2.90 26.44 -5.57
C GLN A 24 3.39 26.07 -4.16
N SER A 25 4.72 26.13 -3.95
CA SER A 25 5.36 25.71 -2.70
C SER A 25 4.94 26.52 -1.46
N ALA A 26 4.32 27.69 -1.63
CA ALA A 26 3.80 28.51 -0.54
C ALA A 26 2.44 28.03 0.01
N ASP A 27 1.73 27.17 -0.70
CA ASP A 27 0.43 26.64 -0.30
C ASP A 27 0.45 25.10 -0.23
N PRO A 28 0.66 24.52 0.96
CA PRO A 28 0.69 23.06 1.14
C PRO A 28 -0.62 22.37 0.74
N SER A 29 -1.78 23.05 0.84
CA SER A 29 -3.07 22.46 0.47
C SER A 29 -3.17 22.27 -1.04
N GLN A 30 -2.71 23.25 -1.83
CA GLN A 30 -2.66 23.15 -3.27
C GLN A 30 -1.67 22.07 -3.72
N GLN A 31 -0.48 22.04 -3.11
CA GLN A 31 0.51 21.00 -3.40
C GLN A 31 -0.04 19.58 -3.08
N TYR A 32 -0.68 19.43 -1.92
CA TYR A 32 -1.30 18.15 -1.54
C TYR A 32 -2.30 17.69 -2.59
N TYR A 33 -3.19 18.60 -3.03
CA TYR A 33 -4.22 18.27 -4.01
C TYR A 33 -3.63 17.98 -5.40
N GLY A 34 -2.63 18.75 -5.85
CA GLY A 34 -1.89 18.51 -7.10
C GLY A 34 -1.23 17.12 -7.09
N ALA A 35 -0.50 16.78 -6.03
CA ALA A 35 0.13 15.47 -5.88
C ALA A 35 -0.89 14.33 -5.88
N TRP A 36 -2.01 14.49 -5.14
CA TRP A 36 -3.11 13.52 -5.13
C TRP A 36 -3.69 13.29 -6.52
N TRP A 37 -3.97 14.37 -7.25
CA TRP A 37 -4.57 14.30 -8.57
C TRP A 37 -3.66 13.59 -9.57
N LEU A 38 -2.37 13.96 -9.63
CA LEU A 38 -1.40 13.33 -10.52
C LEU A 38 -1.29 11.83 -10.27
N GLY A 39 -1.24 11.42 -9.00
CA GLY A 39 -1.23 9.99 -8.64
C GLY A 39 -2.56 9.29 -8.98
N ARG A 40 -3.71 9.93 -8.70
CA ARG A 40 -5.03 9.36 -8.95
C ARG A 40 -5.30 9.13 -10.43
N MET A 41 -4.89 10.08 -11.27
CA MET A 41 -5.07 10.03 -12.73
C MET A 41 -3.94 9.29 -13.45
N ARG A 42 -2.91 8.84 -12.70
CA ARG A 42 -1.71 8.17 -13.25
C ARG A 42 -1.09 9.00 -14.38
N SER A 43 -0.83 10.28 -14.08
CA SER A 43 -0.29 11.25 -15.03
C SER A 43 0.92 10.71 -15.80
N GLN A 44 0.93 10.94 -17.10
CA GLN A 44 2.06 10.61 -17.98
C GLN A 44 2.86 11.87 -18.35
N HIS A 45 2.53 13.01 -17.75
CA HIS A 45 3.22 14.26 -18.04
C HIS A 45 4.69 14.19 -17.58
N PRO A 46 5.66 14.63 -18.41
CA PRO A 46 7.08 14.49 -18.10
C PRO A 46 7.52 15.24 -16.85
N GLU A 47 6.84 16.30 -16.46
CA GLU A 47 7.13 17.06 -15.24
C GLU A 47 6.50 16.46 -13.97
N ALA A 48 5.57 15.51 -14.08
CA ALA A 48 4.88 14.97 -12.92
C ALA A 48 5.86 14.31 -11.92
N VAL A 49 6.74 13.44 -12.39
CA VAL A 49 7.73 12.76 -11.52
C VAL A 49 8.72 13.75 -10.90
N PRO A 50 9.38 14.66 -11.65
CA PRO A 50 10.27 15.66 -11.05
C PRO A 50 9.62 16.54 -9.99
N LEU A 51 8.39 17.01 -10.22
CA LEU A 51 7.66 17.84 -9.27
C LEU A 51 7.27 17.06 -8.01
N LEU A 52 6.85 15.79 -8.14
CA LEU A 52 6.57 14.93 -7.00
C LEU A 52 7.84 14.61 -6.20
N GLN A 53 8.98 14.39 -6.83
CA GLN A 53 10.27 14.25 -6.14
C GLN A 53 10.64 15.53 -5.37
N GLN A 54 10.44 16.70 -5.98
CA GLN A 54 10.64 17.97 -5.30
C GLN A 54 9.73 18.11 -4.07
N ALA A 55 8.45 17.76 -4.19
CA ALA A 55 7.50 17.79 -3.08
C ALA A 55 7.88 16.79 -1.97
N LEU A 56 8.37 15.60 -2.32
CA LEU A 56 8.87 14.59 -1.38
C LEU A 56 10.09 15.10 -0.59
N ARG A 57 11.00 15.82 -1.23
CA ARG A 57 12.20 16.40 -0.60
C ARG A 57 11.90 17.57 0.34
N GLN A 58 10.72 18.17 0.29
CA GLN A 58 10.27 19.23 1.20
C GLN A 58 9.88 18.70 2.60
N ARG A 59 10.01 17.39 2.84
CA ARG A 59 9.75 16.80 4.16
C ARG A 59 10.59 17.47 5.25
N ARG A 60 9.97 17.63 6.43
CA ARG A 60 10.60 18.25 7.60
C ARG A 60 10.84 17.21 8.69
N PRO A 61 11.91 17.36 9.49
CA PRO A 61 12.04 16.57 10.72
C PRO A 61 10.79 16.78 11.57
N ARG A 62 10.25 15.69 12.11
CA ARG A 62 9.08 15.76 12.98
C ARG A 62 9.53 16.12 14.40
N ASP A 63 9.07 17.27 14.91
CA ASP A 63 9.19 17.58 16.33
C ASP A 63 8.10 16.82 17.12
N PRO A 64 8.41 16.31 18.34
CA PRO A 64 7.45 15.56 19.16
C PRO A 64 6.15 16.30 19.50
N GLY A 65 6.10 17.61 19.34
CA GLY A 65 4.94 18.47 19.58
C GLY A 65 4.14 18.83 18.32
N ASP A 66 4.63 18.47 17.15
CA ASP A 66 4.02 18.86 15.88
C ASP A 66 2.81 17.99 15.54
N GLY A 67 1.81 18.62 14.91
CA GLY A 67 0.62 17.92 14.43
C GLY A 67 0.96 16.90 13.34
N VAL A 68 0.08 15.91 13.15
CA VAL A 68 0.22 14.80 12.20
C VAL A 68 0.32 15.27 10.73
N GLU A 69 0.11 16.56 10.44
CA GLU A 69 -0.12 17.06 9.08
C GLU A 69 1.13 17.67 8.41
N GLU A 70 2.24 17.90 9.13
CA GLU A 70 3.39 18.63 8.57
C GLU A 70 4.00 17.99 7.31
N ASN A 71 4.03 16.65 7.23
CA ASN A 71 4.55 15.92 6.08
C ASN A 71 3.45 15.42 5.11
N ALA A 72 2.22 15.97 5.18
CA ALA A 72 1.10 15.48 4.38
C ALA A 72 1.38 15.57 2.87
N VAL A 73 2.01 16.64 2.41
CA VAL A 73 2.40 16.81 0.99
C VAL A 73 3.42 15.75 0.58
N ALA A 74 4.48 15.57 1.38
CA ALA A 74 5.54 14.59 1.10
C ALA A 74 5.00 13.15 1.11
N ARG A 75 4.14 12.80 2.08
CA ARG A 75 3.46 11.48 2.11
C ARG A 75 2.61 11.25 0.86
N ASN A 76 1.88 12.29 0.43
CA ASN A 76 1.04 12.18 -0.75
C ASN A 76 1.86 12.12 -2.05
N ALA A 77 2.97 12.84 -2.11
CA ALA A 77 3.93 12.75 -3.21
C ALA A 77 4.54 11.33 -3.31
N ALA A 78 4.95 10.73 -2.19
CA ALA A 78 5.42 9.34 -2.17
C ALA A 78 4.37 8.36 -2.73
N ARG A 79 3.13 8.46 -2.26
CA ARG A 79 2.01 7.63 -2.77
C ARG A 79 1.75 7.85 -4.27
N ALA A 80 1.84 9.10 -4.74
CA ALA A 80 1.67 9.41 -6.16
C ALA A 80 2.79 8.80 -7.00
N LEU A 81 4.04 8.89 -6.56
CA LEU A 81 5.19 8.28 -7.24
C LEU A 81 5.01 6.78 -7.44
N GLY A 82 4.55 6.04 -6.42
CA GLY A 82 4.22 4.62 -6.56
C GLY A 82 3.22 4.38 -7.70
N LYS A 83 2.12 5.14 -7.72
CA LYS A 83 1.05 5.00 -8.73
C LYS A 83 1.49 5.35 -10.16
N LEU A 84 2.56 6.10 -10.31
CA LEU A 84 3.15 6.45 -11.62
C LEU A 84 4.14 5.38 -12.12
N ALA A 85 4.20 4.21 -11.51
CA ALA A 85 5.00 3.09 -12.01
C ALA A 85 4.61 2.75 -13.48
N PRO A 86 5.58 2.45 -14.37
CA PRO A 86 7.04 2.42 -14.17
C PRO A 86 7.74 3.77 -14.38
N ALA A 87 7.03 4.84 -14.78
CA ALA A 87 7.63 6.13 -15.12
C ALA A 87 8.44 6.76 -13.95
N ALA A 88 8.05 6.45 -12.71
CA ALA A 88 8.68 6.99 -11.51
C ALA A 88 9.88 6.17 -10.97
N LEU A 89 10.47 5.26 -11.76
CA LEU A 89 11.63 4.48 -11.31
C LEU A 89 12.83 5.35 -10.88
N ALA A 90 12.98 6.53 -11.47
CA ALA A 90 14.01 7.48 -11.06
C ALA A 90 13.84 7.98 -9.60
N ALA A 91 12.64 7.88 -9.02
CA ALA A 91 12.36 8.29 -7.65
C ALA A 91 12.71 7.23 -6.60
N VAL A 92 13.13 6.03 -7.00
CA VAL A 92 13.47 4.94 -6.06
C VAL A 92 14.52 5.38 -5.05
N VAL A 93 15.54 6.13 -5.47
CA VAL A 93 16.61 6.62 -4.58
C VAL A 93 16.04 7.54 -3.50
N ASP A 94 15.19 8.51 -3.86
CA ASP A 94 14.56 9.40 -2.91
C ASP A 94 13.62 8.64 -1.93
N LEU A 95 12.88 7.65 -2.44
CA LEU A 95 11.99 6.82 -1.62
C LEU A 95 12.76 5.90 -0.65
N LEU A 96 13.95 5.41 -1.03
CA LEU A 96 14.82 4.64 -0.15
C LEU A 96 15.32 5.49 1.03
N GLU A 97 15.66 6.76 0.79
CA GLU A 97 16.03 7.68 1.88
C GLU A 97 14.87 7.89 2.86
N VAL A 98 13.63 7.93 2.35
CA VAL A 98 12.42 8.12 3.18
C VAL A 98 12.10 6.90 4.05
N LEU A 99 12.58 5.71 3.72
CA LEU A 99 12.45 4.55 4.61
C LEU A 99 13.15 4.73 5.96
N ASP A 100 14.11 5.63 6.06
CA ASP A 100 14.83 5.94 7.29
C ASP A 100 14.33 7.22 7.99
N ASP A 101 13.23 7.82 7.49
CA ASP A 101 12.64 9.02 8.07
C ASP A 101 12.03 8.74 9.47
N PRO A 102 12.15 9.65 10.45
CA PRO A 102 11.51 9.51 11.76
C PRO A 102 9.98 9.48 11.70
N ASP A 103 9.36 10.06 10.67
CA ASP A 103 7.90 10.02 10.45
C ASP A 103 7.46 8.64 9.93
N ASP A 104 6.72 7.90 10.78
CA ASP A 104 6.19 6.57 10.45
C ASP A 104 5.23 6.59 9.24
N GLY A 105 4.47 7.68 9.06
CA GLY A 105 3.60 7.84 7.89
C GLY A 105 4.37 8.07 6.59
N LEU A 106 5.54 8.71 6.65
CA LEU A 106 6.44 8.80 5.49
C LEU A 106 7.05 7.45 5.15
N ARG A 107 7.54 6.70 6.17
CA ARG A 107 8.05 5.34 5.95
C ARG A 107 6.99 4.42 5.34
N GLU A 108 5.74 4.51 5.85
CA GLU A 108 4.60 3.77 5.28
C GLU A 108 4.38 4.11 3.80
N ALA A 109 4.31 5.40 3.47
CA ALA A 109 4.07 5.85 2.10
C ALA A 109 5.19 5.43 1.15
N ALA A 110 6.45 5.53 1.60
CA ALA A 110 7.62 5.11 0.83
C ALA A 110 7.64 3.59 0.60
N ALA A 111 7.36 2.78 1.63
CA ALA A 111 7.30 1.33 1.50
C ALA A 111 6.27 0.90 0.45
N ARG A 112 5.04 1.43 0.51
CA ARG A 112 4.00 1.16 -0.48
C ARG A 112 4.43 1.57 -1.89
N ALA A 113 5.01 2.76 -2.06
CA ALA A 113 5.49 3.24 -3.34
C ALA A 113 6.60 2.35 -3.92
N LEU A 114 7.56 1.92 -3.10
CA LEU A 114 8.63 1.01 -3.50
C LEU A 114 8.11 -0.36 -3.91
N GLY A 115 7.06 -0.85 -3.23
CA GLY A 115 6.32 -2.06 -3.62
C GLY A 115 5.67 -1.91 -4.99
N GLU A 116 4.91 -0.84 -5.24
CA GLU A 116 4.26 -0.55 -6.52
C GLU A 116 5.30 -0.40 -7.66
N LEU A 117 6.45 0.21 -7.39
CA LEU A 117 7.57 0.35 -8.32
C LEU A 117 8.37 -0.96 -8.54
N LYS A 118 8.10 -2.00 -7.78
CA LYS A 118 8.87 -3.28 -7.81
C LYS A 118 10.38 -3.08 -7.55
N ALA A 119 10.72 -2.13 -6.68
CA ALA A 119 12.11 -1.70 -6.42
C ALA A 119 12.86 -2.76 -5.61
N LYS A 120 13.64 -3.62 -6.27
CA LYS A 120 14.42 -4.70 -5.62
C LYS A 120 15.46 -4.15 -4.62
N GLU A 121 15.94 -2.95 -4.84
CA GLU A 121 16.87 -2.23 -3.96
C GLU A 121 16.28 -2.00 -2.56
N ALA A 122 14.95 -1.98 -2.44
CA ALA A 122 14.25 -1.77 -1.17
C ALA A 122 14.19 -3.04 -0.30
N VAL A 123 14.40 -4.24 -0.85
CA VAL A 123 14.26 -5.51 -0.11
C VAL A 123 15.11 -5.51 1.15
N ARG A 124 16.41 -5.29 1.03
CA ARG A 124 17.32 -5.30 2.19
C ARG A 124 17.02 -4.19 3.21
N PRO A 125 16.79 -2.92 2.81
CA PRO A 125 16.34 -1.88 3.74
C PRO A 125 15.06 -2.26 4.50
N ILE A 126 14.05 -2.79 3.82
CA ILE A 126 12.80 -3.22 4.45
C ILE A 126 13.04 -4.39 5.42
N CYS A 127 13.79 -5.41 5.03
CA CYS A 127 14.13 -6.53 5.92
C CYS A 127 14.87 -6.07 7.18
N ARG A 128 15.78 -5.09 7.08
CA ARG A 128 16.46 -4.51 8.26
C ARG A 128 15.47 -3.86 9.23
N ARG A 129 14.43 -3.17 8.73
CA ARG A 129 13.38 -2.57 9.54
C ARG A 129 12.54 -3.62 10.28
N LEU A 130 12.28 -4.74 9.65
CA LEU A 130 11.50 -5.84 10.21
C LEU A 130 12.34 -6.82 11.06
N ALA A 131 13.66 -6.72 11.04
CA ALA A 131 14.58 -7.71 11.63
C ALA A 131 14.40 -7.92 13.16
N SER A 132 13.88 -6.93 13.89
CA SER A 132 13.56 -7.07 15.32
C SER A 132 12.28 -7.87 15.58
N GLY A 133 11.61 -8.35 14.53
CA GLY A 133 10.44 -9.23 14.59
C GLY A 133 9.17 -8.59 15.16
N PRO A 134 8.15 -9.43 15.41
CA PRO A 134 6.86 -8.97 15.96
C PRO A 134 6.99 -8.22 17.28
N ASP A 135 7.87 -8.65 18.16
CA ASP A 135 8.06 -8.07 19.50
C ASP A 135 8.89 -6.77 19.49
N GLY A 136 9.57 -6.47 18.38
CA GLY A 136 10.33 -5.24 18.19
C GLY A 136 9.67 -4.31 17.16
N ALA A 137 9.78 -4.60 15.88
CA ALA A 137 9.16 -3.80 14.81
C ALA A 137 7.63 -3.71 14.96
N GLY A 138 6.98 -4.80 15.36
CA GLY A 138 5.55 -4.90 15.60
C GLY A 138 5.09 -4.38 16.96
N ALA A 139 6.00 -4.01 17.87
CA ALA A 139 5.64 -3.48 19.19
C ALA A 139 5.00 -2.09 19.11
N LEU A 140 4.23 -1.75 20.16
CA LEU A 140 3.67 -0.40 20.30
C LEU A 140 4.77 0.60 20.70
N GLN A 141 4.72 1.79 20.12
CA GLN A 141 5.48 2.93 20.62
C GLN A 141 4.94 3.33 22.00
N PRO A 142 5.83 3.64 22.97
CA PRO A 142 5.41 4.02 24.31
C PRO A 142 4.37 5.15 24.31
N GLY A 143 3.23 4.92 24.97
CA GLY A 143 2.17 5.90 25.14
C GLY A 143 1.33 6.20 23.89
N THR A 144 1.46 5.43 22.81
CA THR A 144 0.69 5.61 21.58
C THR A 144 0.11 4.29 21.08
N PRO A 145 -0.97 4.30 20.27
CA PRO A 145 -1.47 3.10 19.59
C PRO A 145 -0.67 2.72 18.32
N ARG A 146 0.40 3.45 18.03
CA ARG A 146 1.23 3.25 16.82
C ARG A 146 2.26 2.15 17.06
N LEU A 147 2.62 1.47 15.98
CA LEU A 147 3.72 0.51 16.00
C LEU A 147 5.08 1.20 15.86
N MET A 148 6.13 0.53 16.29
CA MET A 148 7.51 0.98 16.08
C MET A 148 7.81 1.13 14.58
N GLU A 149 7.34 0.18 13.76
CA GLU A 149 7.45 0.23 12.31
C GLU A 149 6.07 0.07 11.64
N PRO A 150 5.86 0.63 10.43
CA PRO A 150 4.63 0.43 9.65
C PRO A 150 4.61 -0.99 9.03
N CYS A 151 4.51 -2.01 9.88
CA CYS A 151 4.72 -3.41 9.51
C CYS A 151 3.83 -3.86 8.34
N GLU A 152 2.55 -3.46 8.31
CA GLU A 152 1.65 -3.82 7.22
C GLU A 152 2.23 -3.39 5.87
N ALA A 153 2.61 -2.11 5.75
CA ALA A 153 3.15 -1.58 4.50
C ALA A 153 4.50 -2.17 4.10
N LEU A 154 5.38 -2.43 5.09
CA LEU A 154 6.69 -3.03 4.84
C LEU A 154 6.55 -4.48 4.37
N LEU A 155 5.68 -5.26 4.99
CA LEU A 155 5.38 -6.64 4.60
C LEU A 155 4.77 -6.68 3.19
N GLU A 156 3.72 -5.91 2.94
CA GLU A 156 3.07 -5.83 1.62
C GLU A 156 4.05 -5.43 0.51
N ALA A 157 4.96 -4.48 0.79
CA ALA A 157 5.97 -4.05 -0.16
C ALA A 157 6.91 -5.20 -0.57
N LEU A 158 7.36 -6.05 0.38
CA LEU A 158 8.18 -7.22 0.06
C LEU A 158 7.44 -8.18 -0.89
N GLY A 159 6.16 -8.44 -0.62
CA GLY A 159 5.33 -9.28 -1.49
C GLY A 159 5.13 -8.68 -2.88
N ASP A 160 4.86 -7.36 -2.93
CA ASP A 160 4.65 -6.65 -4.20
C ASP A 160 5.94 -6.56 -5.03
N ILE A 161 7.12 -6.40 -4.41
CA ILE A 161 8.43 -6.46 -5.09
C ILE A 161 8.64 -7.86 -5.71
N GLY A 162 8.23 -8.90 -5.02
CA GLY A 162 8.27 -10.27 -5.54
C GLY A 162 9.68 -10.87 -5.62
N PHE A 163 10.62 -10.42 -4.76
CA PHE A 163 11.96 -10.98 -4.70
C PHE A 163 11.99 -12.18 -3.76
N VAL A 164 12.06 -13.37 -4.33
CA VAL A 164 12.07 -14.64 -3.58
C VAL A 164 13.48 -14.92 -3.06
N ASP A 165 13.63 -14.93 -1.74
CA ASP A 165 14.87 -15.21 -1.02
C ASP A 165 14.55 -15.86 0.33
N PRO A 166 15.23 -16.93 0.74
CA PRO A 166 15.02 -17.57 2.05
C PRO A 166 15.19 -16.62 3.23
N GLU A 167 16.10 -15.64 3.15
CA GLU A 167 16.29 -14.64 4.20
C GLU A 167 15.07 -13.73 4.33
N VAL A 168 14.45 -13.35 3.20
CA VAL A 168 13.22 -12.57 3.19
C VAL A 168 12.07 -13.35 3.84
N LEU A 169 11.89 -14.62 3.48
CA LEU A 169 10.86 -15.48 4.06
C LEU A 169 11.05 -15.62 5.58
N ALA A 170 12.28 -15.85 6.03
CA ALA A 170 12.60 -15.98 7.46
C ALA A 170 12.31 -14.70 8.26
N VAL A 171 12.44 -13.52 7.65
CA VAL A 171 12.08 -12.23 8.30
C VAL A 171 10.57 -12.05 8.37
N VAL A 172 9.81 -12.48 7.35
CA VAL A 172 8.36 -12.28 7.26
C VAL A 172 7.57 -13.30 8.11
N GLU A 173 7.99 -14.57 8.13
CA GLU A 173 7.25 -15.68 8.75
C GLU A 173 6.83 -15.43 10.21
N PRO A 174 7.65 -14.87 11.12
CA PRO A 174 7.24 -14.62 12.49
C PRO A 174 5.99 -13.73 12.62
N PHE A 175 5.75 -12.83 11.66
CA PHE A 175 4.63 -11.88 11.70
C PHE A 175 3.25 -12.52 11.46
N VAL A 176 3.17 -13.75 10.95
CA VAL A 176 1.89 -14.48 10.83
C VAL A 176 1.27 -14.83 12.19
N ARG A 177 2.05 -14.74 13.27
CA ARG A 177 1.60 -14.97 14.64
C ARG A 177 1.39 -13.68 15.45
N HIS A 178 1.53 -12.52 14.81
CA HIS A 178 1.34 -11.24 15.48
C HIS A 178 -0.08 -11.11 16.06
N GLU A 179 -0.23 -10.42 17.21
CA GLU A 179 -1.53 -10.22 17.87
C GLU A 179 -2.54 -9.46 17.00
N ARG A 180 -2.07 -8.50 16.17
CA ARG A 180 -2.93 -7.74 15.26
C ARG A 180 -3.24 -8.53 14.00
N PRO A 181 -4.53 -8.80 13.72
CA PRO A 181 -4.94 -9.58 12.55
C PRO A 181 -4.52 -8.96 11.20
N LEU A 182 -4.42 -7.62 11.11
CA LEU A 182 -4.02 -6.93 9.88
C LEU A 182 -2.55 -7.22 9.53
N ILE A 183 -1.66 -7.29 10.53
CA ILE A 183 -0.26 -7.65 10.31
C ILE A 183 -0.15 -9.13 9.90
N ARG A 184 -0.95 -10.03 10.53
CA ARG A 184 -1.01 -11.44 10.10
C ARG A 184 -1.44 -11.56 8.64
N SER A 185 -2.45 -10.77 8.23
CA SER A 185 -2.94 -10.75 6.85
C SER A 185 -1.85 -10.34 5.88
N ALA A 186 -1.18 -9.20 6.14
CA ALA A 186 -0.09 -8.70 5.30
C ALA A 186 1.08 -9.70 5.21
N ALA A 187 1.47 -10.34 6.33
CA ALA A 187 2.52 -11.36 6.32
C ALA A 187 2.12 -12.60 5.51
N ALA A 188 0.89 -13.10 5.71
CA ALA A 188 0.38 -14.27 4.95
C ALA A 188 0.29 -13.97 3.46
N ARG A 189 -0.19 -12.78 3.06
CA ARG A 189 -0.17 -12.33 1.67
C ARG A 189 1.24 -12.38 1.09
N THR A 190 2.21 -11.81 1.79
CA THR A 190 3.60 -11.74 1.34
C THR A 190 4.20 -13.13 1.17
N LEU A 191 4.02 -14.01 2.16
CA LEU A 191 4.49 -15.39 2.07
C LEU A 191 3.82 -16.14 0.93
N LEU A 192 2.51 -15.99 0.75
CA LEU A 192 1.78 -16.58 -0.38
C LEU A 192 2.33 -16.10 -1.72
N GLN A 193 2.59 -14.81 -1.86
CA GLN A 193 3.14 -14.24 -3.10
C GLN A 193 4.57 -14.72 -3.40
N LEU A 194 5.39 -14.93 -2.37
CA LEU A 194 6.80 -15.28 -2.51
C LEU A 194 7.03 -16.80 -2.57
N SER A 195 6.32 -17.61 -1.78
CA SER A 195 6.52 -19.06 -1.72
C SER A 195 5.51 -19.87 -2.55
N GLY A 196 4.32 -19.31 -2.76
CA GLY A 196 3.20 -20.03 -3.40
C GLY A 196 2.57 -21.12 -2.52
N GLU A 197 2.96 -21.23 -1.24
CA GLU A 197 2.45 -22.26 -0.34
C GLU A 197 0.99 -22.02 0.04
N ALA A 198 0.12 -23.02 -0.17
CA ALA A 198 -1.32 -22.90 0.03
C ALA A 198 -1.73 -22.58 1.47
N CYS A 199 -0.97 -23.02 2.47
CA CYS A 199 -1.26 -22.73 3.88
C CYS A 199 -1.39 -21.24 4.20
N TRP A 200 -0.67 -20.38 3.50
CA TRP A 200 -0.79 -18.92 3.65
C TRP A 200 -2.09 -18.38 3.05
N GLY A 201 -2.54 -18.96 1.93
CA GLY A 201 -3.85 -18.66 1.37
C GLY A 201 -5.00 -19.11 2.28
N GLU A 202 -4.87 -20.28 2.89
CA GLU A 202 -5.83 -20.80 3.87
C GLU A 202 -5.93 -19.91 5.09
N LEU A 203 -4.80 -19.39 5.60
CA LEU A 203 -4.79 -18.41 6.70
C LEU A 203 -5.54 -17.13 6.33
N LEU A 204 -5.39 -16.63 5.11
CA LEU A 204 -6.15 -15.47 4.62
C LEU A 204 -7.65 -15.77 4.54
N VAL A 205 -8.02 -16.99 4.10
CA VAL A 205 -9.43 -17.43 4.06
C VAL A 205 -10.02 -17.49 5.47
N ASP A 206 -9.27 -17.96 6.46
CA ASP A 206 -9.72 -17.94 7.86
C ASP A 206 -10.02 -16.51 8.34
N LEU A 207 -9.22 -15.54 7.93
CA LEU A 207 -9.43 -14.12 8.25
C LEU A 207 -10.67 -13.52 7.57
N LEU A 208 -11.20 -14.10 6.49
CA LEU A 208 -12.49 -13.71 5.89
C LEU A 208 -13.67 -13.96 6.84
N ASN A 209 -13.52 -14.84 7.83
CA ASN A 209 -14.54 -15.16 8.82
C ASN A 209 -14.34 -14.37 10.13
N HIS A 210 -13.39 -13.43 10.19
CA HIS A 210 -13.10 -12.67 11.41
C HIS A 210 -14.28 -11.79 11.82
N GLY A 211 -14.50 -11.63 13.14
CA GLY A 211 -15.61 -10.83 13.68
C GLY A 211 -15.58 -9.36 13.28
N GLN A 212 -14.40 -8.77 13.14
CA GLN A 212 -14.23 -7.37 12.74
C GLN A 212 -14.27 -7.24 11.22
N LEU A 213 -15.17 -6.38 10.71
CA LEU A 213 -15.32 -6.11 9.27
C LEU A 213 -14.01 -5.61 8.61
N GLN A 214 -13.25 -4.77 9.31
CA GLN A 214 -11.98 -4.24 8.80
C GLN A 214 -10.98 -5.36 8.47
N VAL A 215 -10.92 -6.42 9.29
CA VAL A 215 -10.04 -7.57 9.06
C VAL A 215 -10.51 -8.36 7.83
N ARG A 216 -11.83 -8.59 7.70
CA ARG A 216 -12.38 -9.27 6.51
C ARG A 216 -12.09 -8.49 5.21
N ARG A 217 -12.20 -7.15 5.26
CA ARG A 217 -11.85 -6.28 4.12
C ARG A 217 -10.37 -6.38 3.76
N ALA A 218 -9.47 -6.37 4.73
CA ALA A 218 -8.04 -6.53 4.49
C ALA A 218 -7.75 -7.90 3.85
N ALA A 219 -8.26 -8.99 4.42
CA ALA A 219 -8.07 -10.33 3.87
C ALA A 219 -8.61 -10.48 2.42
N LEU A 220 -9.76 -9.84 2.10
CA LEU A 220 -10.27 -9.75 0.73
C LEU A 220 -9.26 -9.10 -0.22
N MET A 221 -8.74 -7.93 0.18
CA MET A 221 -7.77 -7.20 -0.64
C MET A 221 -6.46 -7.96 -0.79
N ASP A 222 -6.02 -8.64 0.26
CA ASP A 222 -4.79 -9.45 0.26
C ASP A 222 -4.90 -10.69 -0.62
N LEU A 223 -6.04 -11.40 -0.58
CA LEU A 223 -6.32 -12.54 -1.47
C LEU A 223 -6.35 -12.10 -2.94
N GLY A 224 -7.01 -10.98 -3.24
CA GLY A 224 -7.01 -10.39 -4.58
C GLY A 224 -5.60 -9.98 -5.02
N ALA A 225 -4.83 -9.35 -4.15
CA ALA A 225 -3.46 -8.94 -4.42
C ALA A 225 -2.51 -10.13 -4.60
N ALA A 226 -2.75 -11.25 -3.91
CA ALA A 226 -2.01 -12.50 -4.11
C ALA A 226 -2.43 -13.25 -5.38
N GLY A 227 -3.65 -13.03 -5.86
CA GLY A 227 -4.18 -13.77 -7.02
C GLY A 227 -4.46 -15.24 -6.73
N TRP A 228 -4.74 -15.60 -5.48
CA TRP A 228 -4.92 -16.99 -5.04
C TRP A 228 -6.31 -17.51 -5.37
N ARG A 229 -6.46 -18.23 -6.48
CA ARG A 229 -7.72 -18.70 -7.05
C ARG A 229 -8.58 -19.59 -6.15
N PRO A 230 -8.02 -20.47 -5.29
CA PRO A 230 -8.85 -21.25 -4.37
C PRO A 230 -9.74 -20.42 -3.44
N ALA A 231 -9.47 -19.09 -3.34
CA ALA A 231 -10.30 -18.18 -2.55
C ALA A 231 -11.60 -17.72 -3.23
N LEU A 232 -11.91 -18.13 -4.46
CA LEU A 232 -13.12 -17.71 -5.19
C LEU A 232 -14.38 -17.86 -4.34
N GLU A 233 -14.67 -19.06 -3.89
CA GLU A 233 -15.87 -19.35 -3.12
C GLU A 233 -15.85 -18.71 -1.73
N PRO A 234 -14.76 -18.74 -0.95
CA PRO A 234 -14.64 -17.98 0.28
C PRO A 234 -14.89 -16.47 0.11
N ILE A 235 -14.38 -15.85 -0.97
CA ILE A 235 -14.63 -14.41 -1.27
C ILE A 235 -16.12 -14.19 -1.54
N ARG A 236 -16.76 -15.02 -2.33
CA ARG A 236 -18.18 -14.93 -2.65
C ARG A 236 -19.05 -14.95 -1.38
N GLN A 237 -18.73 -15.81 -0.43
CA GLN A 237 -19.53 -16.05 0.78
C GLN A 237 -19.25 -15.07 1.92
N THR A 238 -18.09 -14.39 1.95
CA THR A 238 -17.73 -13.52 3.08
C THR A 238 -18.73 -12.37 3.25
N LEU A 239 -18.97 -11.97 4.51
CA LEU A 239 -19.83 -10.85 4.86
C LEU A 239 -19.05 -9.52 4.74
N ALA A 240 -18.97 -9.02 3.50
CA ALA A 240 -18.38 -7.75 3.15
C ALA A 240 -19.11 -7.14 1.95
N GLU A 241 -18.76 -5.90 1.60
CA GLU A 241 -19.38 -5.17 0.47
C GLU A 241 -19.05 -5.83 -0.87
N ASN A 242 -20.05 -5.92 -1.75
CA ASN A 242 -19.87 -6.47 -3.10
C ASN A 242 -18.77 -5.73 -3.89
N SER A 243 -18.65 -4.41 -3.73
CA SER A 243 -17.60 -3.62 -4.39
C SER A 243 -16.19 -4.11 -4.04
N LEU A 244 -15.94 -4.49 -2.79
CA LEU A 244 -14.65 -5.04 -2.37
C LEU A 244 -14.44 -6.47 -2.85
N LYS A 245 -15.51 -7.30 -2.85
CA LYS A 245 -15.46 -8.63 -3.46
C LYS A 245 -15.10 -8.56 -4.93
N LEU A 246 -15.72 -7.64 -5.69
CA LEU A 246 -15.42 -7.42 -7.10
C LEU A 246 -13.96 -7.02 -7.33
N ILE A 247 -13.39 -6.15 -6.46
CA ILE A 247 -11.97 -5.77 -6.53
C ILE A 247 -11.08 -7.00 -6.27
N ALA A 248 -11.40 -7.81 -5.27
CA ALA A 248 -10.63 -9.02 -4.96
C ALA A 248 -10.71 -10.04 -6.10
N LEU A 249 -11.90 -10.31 -6.64
CA LEU A 249 -12.12 -11.23 -7.77
C LEU A 249 -11.39 -10.75 -9.03
N ARG A 250 -11.41 -9.45 -9.30
CA ARG A 250 -10.61 -8.87 -10.39
C ARG A 250 -9.12 -9.18 -10.22
N GLY A 251 -8.59 -9.09 -8.99
CA GLY A 251 -7.21 -9.46 -8.70
C GLY A 251 -6.92 -10.92 -8.99
N LEU A 252 -7.87 -11.83 -8.73
CA LEU A 252 -7.74 -13.26 -9.09
C LEU A 252 -7.69 -13.47 -10.61
N VAL A 253 -8.47 -12.69 -11.39
CA VAL A 253 -8.45 -12.74 -12.87
C VAL A 253 -7.13 -12.20 -13.41
N GLU A 254 -6.72 -11.00 -12.99
CA GLU A 254 -5.55 -10.29 -13.53
C GLU A 254 -4.22 -11.03 -13.27
N ARG A 255 -4.14 -11.83 -12.21
CA ARG A 255 -2.94 -12.60 -11.85
C ARG A 255 -3.02 -14.06 -12.26
N GLY A 256 -4.15 -14.51 -12.80
CA GLY A 256 -4.31 -15.84 -13.34
C GLY A 256 -3.78 -15.94 -14.78
N ASN A 257 -3.21 -17.11 -15.11
CA ASN A 257 -2.58 -17.35 -16.41
C ASN A 257 -3.55 -17.98 -17.45
N GLY A 258 -4.77 -17.44 -17.59
CA GLY A 258 -5.70 -17.92 -18.64
C GLY A 258 -6.24 -19.36 -18.44
N ASP A 259 -6.46 -19.75 -17.21
CA ASP A 259 -6.94 -21.08 -16.80
C ASP A 259 -8.47 -21.22 -16.97
N PRO A 260 -9.03 -22.42 -17.20
CA PRO A 260 -10.47 -22.67 -17.40
C PRO A 260 -11.40 -22.13 -16.30
N ASP A 261 -10.90 -21.86 -15.11
CA ASP A 261 -11.67 -21.25 -14.01
C ASP A 261 -11.99 -19.76 -14.20
N GLU A 262 -11.48 -19.10 -15.24
CA GLU A 262 -11.76 -17.69 -15.51
C GLU A 262 -13.25 -17.43 -15.77
N ILE A 263 -13.93 -18.39 -16.43
CA ILE A 263 -15.39 -18.30 -16.68
C ILE A 263 -16.17 -18.30 -15.36
N ALA A 264 -15.78 -19.12 -14.40
CA ALA A 264 -16.42 -19.17 -13.07
C ALA A 264 -16.17 -17.86 -12.29
N LEU A 265 -14.98 -17.28 -12.38
CA LEU A 265 -14.65 -15.99 -11.79
C LEU A 265 -15.50 -14.86 -12.37
N LEU A 266 -15.63 -14.78 -13.71
CA LEU A 266 -16.43 -13.77 -14.37
C LEU A 266 -17.94 -13.95 -14.05
N ALA A 267 -18.46 -15.19 -14.05
CA ALA A 267 -19.83 -15.47 -13.66
C ALA A 267 -20.11 -15.03 -12.20
N CYS A 268 -19.18 -15.29 -11.29
CA CYS A 268 -19.30 -14.83 -9.90
C CYS A 268 -19.28 -13.29 -9.78
N MET A 269 -18.49 -12.61 -10.62
CA MET A 269 -18.48 -11.14 -10.65
C MET A 269 -19.82 -10.58 -11.17
N ASP A 270 -20.42 -11.19 -12.19
CA ASP A 270 -21.72 -10.81 -12.73
C ASP A 270 -22.85 -10.98 -11.68
N GLU A 271 -22.80 -12.02 -10.85
CA GLU A 271 -23.75 -12.23 -9.75
C GLU A 271 -23.67 -11.16 -8.64
N LEU A 272 -22.54 -10.46 -8.51
CA LEU A 272 -22.32 -9.45 -7.47
C LEU A 272 -22.64 -8.02 -7.91
N LEU A 273 -22.85 -7.80 -9.23
CA LEU A 273 -23.24 -6.52 -9.80
C LEU A 273 -24.73 -6.25 -9.61
#